data_79856e0020a560747d78a68cd50d29fb
#
_entry.id   79856e0020a560747d78a68cd50d29fb
#
_cell.length_a   1.000
_cell.length_b   1.000
_cell.length_c   1.000
_cell.angle_alpha   90.00
_cell.angle_beta   90.00
_cell.angle_gamma   90.00
#
_symmetry.space_group_name_H-M   'P 1'
#
loop_
_entity.id
_entity.type
_entity.pdbx_description
1 polymer ?
#
loop_
_entity_poly.entity_id
_entity_poly.type
_entity_poly.pdbx_seq_one_letter_code
_entity_poly.pdbx_strand_id
1 'polypeptide(L)'
;MFQSGFPLAKRALNFAYKGGIFAFIGMCAGLMGTTISNGLLLARKKMDPDFVIQNEPPSIVGNASCWALHMGVSSNLRYQLLNGMDMVLQPRMPSGAFRAFTSVVRGVNNAIGGISFVTIAKLFGVQKSAEPAPVPVVDPKNKKKGAGKKGK
;
A
#
# COMPACT_ATOMS: atom_id res chain seq x y z
N MET A 1 20.55 -5.24 -14.22
CA MET A 1 20.51 -3.91 -14.85
C MET A 1 21.85 -3.18 -14.75
N PHE A 2 22.58 -3.28 -13.66
CA PHE A 2 23.82 -2.50 -13.40
C PHE A 2 25.14 -3.24 -13.69
N GLN A 3 25.10 -4.48 -14.17
CA GLN A 3 26.31 -5.20 -14.57
C GLN A 3 27.03 -4.49 -15.74
N SER A 4 28.35 -4.46 -15.68
CA SER A 4 29.20 -3.95 -16.77
C SER A 4 29.03 -4.81 -18.04
N GLY A 5 29.10 -4.20 -19.22
CA GLY A 5 28.99 -4.90 -20.52
C GLY A 5 27.57 -5.05 -21.11
N PHE A 6 26.51 -4.64 -20.39
CA PHE A 6 25.18 -4.66 -20.97
C PHE A 6 24.85 -3.32 -21.67
N PRO A 7 24.50 -3.33 -22.97
CA PRO A 7 24.06 -2.12 -23.68
C PRO A 7 22.74 -1.61 -23.11
N LEU A 8 22.48 -0.30 -23.28
CA LEU A 8 21.31 0.39 -22.75
C LEU A 8 19.99 -0.27 -23.19
N ALA A 9 19.91 -0.71 -24.45
CA ALA A 9 18.74 -1.41 -24.98
C ALA A 9 18.39 -2.69 -24.20
N LYS A 10 19.40 -3.51 -23.85
CA LYS A 10 19.19 -4.72 -23.05
C LYS A 10 18.77 -4.39 -21.60
N ARG A 11 19.24 -3.27 -21.06
CA ARG A 11 18.81 -2.78 -19.73
C ARG A 11 17.35 -2.36 -19.74
N ALA A 12 16.92 -1.61 -20.79
CA ALA A 12 15.54 -1.22 -20.97
C ALA A 12 14.61 -2.42 -21.15
N LEU A 13 15.03 -3.40 -21.97
CA LEU A 13 14.27 -4.64 -22.17
C LEU A 13 14.11 -5.42 -20.86
N ASN A 14 15.18 -5.56 -20.07
CA ASN A 14 15.12 -6.22 -18.76
C ASN A 14 14.18 -5.47 -17.79
N PHE A 15 14.18 -4.13 -17.82
CA PHE A 15 13.27 -3.33 -17.02
C PHE A 15 11.81 -3.59 -17.43
N ALA A 16 11.50 -3.58 -18.73
CA ALA A 16 10.17 -3.85 -19.25
C ALA A 16 9.70 -5.29 -18.95
N TYR A 17 10.58 -6.27 -19.14
CA TYR A 17 10.28 -7.67 -18.83
C TYR A 17 9.95 -7.89 -17.35
N LYS A 18 10.79 -7.40 -16.46
CA LYS A 18 10.54 -7.47 -15.00
C LYS A 18 9.31 -6.66 -14.60
N GLY A 19 9.09 -5.50 -15.25
CA GLY A 19 7.89 -4.71 -15.05
C GLY A 19 6.61 -5.46 -15.38
N GLY A 20 6.60 -6.20 -16.48
CA GLY A 20 5.48 -7.07 -16.86
C GLY A 20 5.19 -8.17 -15.83
N ILE A 21 6.24 -8.84 -15.36
CA ILE A 21 6.11 -9.86 -14.30
C ILE A 21 5.56 -9.23 -13.00
N PHE A 22 6.10 -8.10 -12.59
CA PHE A 22 5.66 -7.41 -11.38
C PHE A 22 4.22 -6.90 -11.50
N ALA A 23 3.84 -6.39 -12.68
CA ALA A 23 2.47 -5.97 -12.95
C ALA A 23 1.49 -7.15 -12.86
N PHE A 24 1.83 -8.29 -13.43
CA PHE A 24 1.03 -9.51 -13.34
C PHE A 24 0.84 -9.98 -11.88
N ILE A 25 1.93 -10.04 -11.12
CA ILE A 25 1.88 -10.40 -9.69
C ILE A 25 1.04 -9.38 -8.92
N GLY A 26 1.22 -8.09 -9.19
CA GLY A 26 0.43 -7.01 -8.59
C GLY A 26 -1.06 -7.13 -8.90
N MET A 27 -1.42 -7.45 -10.13
CA MET A 27 -2.80 -7.69 -10.53
C MET A 27 -3.41 -8.85 -9.75
N CYS A 28 -2.75 -10.00 -9.72
CA CYS A 28 -3.23 -11.17 -8.98
C CYS A 28 -3.39 -10.88 -7.47
N ALA A 29 -2.37 -10.27 -6.86
CA ALA A 29 -2.42 -9.90 -5.44
C ALA A 29 -3.53 -8.88 -5.14
N GLY A 30 -3.71 -7.90 -6.02
CA GLY A 30 -4.77 -6.90 -5.92
C GLY A 30 -6.16 -7.50 -6.03
N LEU A 31 -6.40 -8.40 -6.99
CA LEU A 31 -7.66 -9.12 -7.15
C LEU A 31 -7.98 -9.93 -5.88
N MET A 32 -7.05 -10.78 -5.45
CA MET A 32 -7.25 -11.63 -4.28
C MET A 32 -7.44 -10.81 -3.00
N GLY A 33 -6.53 -9.87 -2.73
CA GLY A 33 -6.55 -9.07 -1.51
C GLY A 33 -7.81 -8.21 -1.40
N THR A 34 -8.24 -7.56 -2.50
CA THR A 34 -9.45 -6.74 -2.49
C THR A 34 -10.71 -7.58 -2.35
N THR A 35 -10.77 -8.73 -3.02
CA THR A 35 -11.91 -9.66 -2.88
C THR A 35 -12.06 -10.14 -1.44
N ILE A 36 -10.96 -10.55 -0.81
CA ILE A 36 -10.95 -11.01 0.59
C ILE A 36 -11.36 -9.85 1.51
N SER A 37 -10.76 -8.68 1.37
CA SER A 37 -11.07 -7.52 2.21
C SER A 37 -12.54 -7.10 2.11
N ASN A 38 -13.07 -7.01 0.89
CA ASN A 38 -14.47 -6.66 0.67
C ASN A 38 -15.41 -7.74 1.22
N GLY A 39 -15.05 -9.01 1.06
CA GLY A 39 -15.78 -10.14 1.63
C GLY A 39 -15.83 -10.12 3.16
N LEU A 40 -14.70 -9.81 3.81
CA LEU A 40 -14.62 -9.67 5.27
C LEU A 40 -15.44 -8.49 5.78
N LEU A 41 -15.46 -7.35 5.07
CA LEU A 41 -16.32 -6.20 5.41
C LEU A 41 -17.81 -6.56 5.33
N LEU A 42 -18.21 -7.27 4.28
CA LEU A 42 -19.61 -7.73 4.13
C LEU A 42 -19.98 -8.75 5.22
N ALA A 43 -19.09 -9.68 5.53
CA ALA A 43 -19.31 -10.65 6.61
C ALA A 43 -19.46 -9.94 7.96
N ARG A 44 -18.59 -8.97 8.28
CA ARG A 44 -18.66 -8.18 9.51
C ARG A 44 -19.98 -7.40 9.61
N LYS A 45 -20.41 -6.74 8.51
CA LYS A 45 -21.69 -6.03 8.46
C LYS A 45 -22.89 -6.95 8.69
N LYS A 46 -22.79 -8.22 8.25
CA LYS A 46 -23.84 -9.22 8.46
C LYS A 46 -23.87 -9.72 9.91
N MET A 47 -22.72 -9.79 10.58
CA MET A 47 -22.61 -10.23 11.98
C MET A 47 -22.95 -9.12 12.98
N ASP A 48 -22.67 -7.88 12.62
CA ASP A 48 -22.89 -6.68 13.42
C ASP A 48 -23.65 -5.65 12.59
N PRO A 49 -25.02 -5.60 12.70
CA PRO A 49 -25.84 -4.65 11.95
C PRO A 49 -25.52 -3.19 12.24
N ASP A 50 -25.01 -2.87 13.43
CA ASP A 50 -24.65 -1.52 13.86
C ASP A 50 -23.26 -1.10 13.33
N PHE A 51 -22.52 -2.02 12.69
CA PHE A 51 -21.24 -1.72 12.10
C PHE A 51 -21.35 -0.79 10.90
N VAL A 52 -20.79 0.40 11.03
CA VAL A 52 -20.72 1.40 9.96
C VAL A 52 -19.44 1.22 9.17
N ILE A 53 -19.58 1.00 7.87
CA ILE A 53 -18.42 0.97 6.96
C ILE A 53 -17.90 2.40 6.80
N GLN A 54 -16.74 2.72 7.37
CA GLN A 54 -16.16 4.06 7.35
C GLN A 54 -15.70 4.52 5.96
N ASN A 55 -15.26 3.58 5.13
CA ASN A 55 -14.79 3.88 3.77
C ASN A 55 -15.50 2.97 2.78
N GLU A 56 -15.93 3.54 1.66
CA GLU A 56 -16.52 2.76 0.57
C GLU A 56 -15.51 1.70 0.06
N PRO A 57 -15.91 0.42 -0.01
CA PRO A 57 -15.01 -0.63 -0.51
C PRO A 57 -14.57 -0.33 -1.94
N PRO A 58 -13.27 -0.39 -2.24
CA PRO A 58 -12.78 -0.12 -3.58
C PRO A 58 -13.27 -1.18 -4.57
N SER A 59 -13.43 -0.79 -5.84
CA SER A 59 -13.72 -1.75 -6.90
C SER A 59 -12.58 -2.76 -7.04
N ILE A 60 -12.90 -4.03 -7.13
CA ILE A 60 -11.90 -5.11 -7.16
C ILE A 60 -10.95 -4.94 -8.34
N VAL A 61 -11.50 -4.74 -9.56
CA VAL A 61 -10.70 -4.58 -10.78
C VAL A 61 -9.91 -3.27 -10.76
N GLY A 62 -10.54 -2.15 -10.33
CA GLY A 62 -9.86 -0.86 -10.25
C GLY A 62 -8.67 -0.91 -9.30
N ASN A 63 -8.84 -1.47 -8.10
CA ASN A 63 -7.75 -1.59 -7.13
C ASN A 63 -6.64 -2.55 -7.62
N ALA A 64 -7.01 -3.66 -8.25
CA ALA A 64 -6.04 -4.59 -8.84
C ALA A 64 -5.23 -3.93 -9.97
N SER A 65 -5.86 -3.10 -10.81
CA SER A 65 -5.17 -2.33 -11.85
C SER A 65 -4.17 -1.33 -11.26
N CYS A 66 -4.54 -0.65 -10.17
CA CYS A 66 -3.61 0.21 -9.42
C CYS A 66 -2.43 -0.57 -8.86
N TRP A 67 -2.65 -1.78 -8.33
CA TRP A 67 -1.58 -2.66 -7.88
C TRP A 67 -0.67 -3.10 -9.02
N ALA A 68 -1.23 -3.45 -10.18
CA ALA A 68 -0.46 -3.80 -11.36
C ALA A 68 0.45 -2.65 -11.81
N LEU A 69 -0.10 -1.45 -11.93
CA LEU A 69 0.65 -0.26 -12.31
C LEU A 69 1.74 0.09 -11.28
N HIS A 70 1.37 0.08 -10.00
CA HIS A 70 2.31 0.34 -8.91
C HIS A 70 3.48 -0.66 -8.91
N MET A 71 3.19 -1.94 -9.03
CA MET A 71 4.21 -3.00 -9.03
C MET A 71 5.06 -2.96 -10.30
N GLY A 72 4.44 -2.81 -11.46
CA GLY A 72 5.13 -2.82 -12.75
C GLY A 72 6.07 -1.64 -12.96
N VAL A 73 5.69 -0.46 -12.47
CA VAL A 73 6.47 0.79 -12.66
C VAL A 73 7.22 1.16 -11.40
N SER A 74 6.50 1.56 -10.34
CA SER A 74 7.10 2.15 -9.14
C SER A 74 7.95 1.14 -8.34
N SER A 75 7.40 -0.03 -8.05
CA SER A 75 8.14 -1.08 -7.32
C SER A 75 9.27 -1.66 -8.13
N ASN A 76 9.07 -1.88 -9.43
CA ASN A 76 10.12 -2.38 -10.32
C ASN A 76 11.32 -1.41 -10.37
N LEU A 77 11.07 -0.11 -10.52
CA LEU A 77 12.14 0.90 -10.53
C LEU A 77 12.92 0.86 -9.21
N ARG A 78 12.24 0.92 -8.08
CA ARG A 78 12.87 0.86 -6.76
C ARG A 78 13.63 -0.45 -6.53
N TYR A 79 13.06 -1.59 -6.93
CA TYR A 79 13.72 -2.88 -6.86
C TYR A 79 15.03 -2.90 -7.65
N GLN A 80 15.02 -2.35 -8.88
CA GLN A 80 16.24 -2.28 -9.70
C GLN A 80 17.31 -1.38 -9.06
N LEU A 81 16.90 -0.23 -8.51
CA LEU A 81 17.82 0.69 -7.82
C LEU A 81 18.43 0.05 -6.57
N LEU A 82 17.62 -0.60 -5.74
CA LEU A 82 18.11 -1.29 -4.54
C LEU A 82 19.08 -2.42 -4.87
N ASN A 83 18.79 -3.23 -5.88
CA ASN A 83 19.70 -4.27 -6.33
C ASN A 83 21.03 -3.69 -6.87
N GLY A 84 20.97 -2.57 -7.57
CA GLY A 84 22.19 -1.87 -8.02
C GLY A 84 23.03 -1.37 -6.85
N MET A 85 22.40 -0.82 -5.84
CA MET A 85 23.04 -0.36 -4.61
C MET A 85 23.67 -1.54 -3.86
N ASP A 86 22.92 -2.65 -3.69
CA ASP A 86 23.41 -3.85 -3.02
C ASP A 86 24.67 -4.39 -3.72
N MET A 87 24.70 -4.45 -5.06
CA MET A 87 25.86 -4.88 -5.83
C MET A 87 27.12 -4.03 -5.58
N VAL A 88 26.93 -2.73 -5.36
CA VAL A 88 28.07 -1.80 -5.13
C VAL A 88 28.53 -1.83 -3.69
N LEU A 89 27.63 -1.94 -2.74
CA LEU A 89 27.93 -1.80 -1.31
C LEU A 89 28.32 -3.12 -0.64
N GLN A 90 27.73 -4.24 -1.05
CA GLN A 90 28.00 -5.55 -0.46
C GLN A 90 29.50 -5.91 -0.40
N PRO A 91 30.30 -5.72 -1.47
CA PRO A 91 31.73 -6.04 -1.42
C PRO A 91 32.57 -5.01 -0.63
N ARG A 92 31.99 -3.85 -0.27
CA ARG A 92 32.71 -2.75 0.38
C ARG A 92 32.41 -2.62 1.87
N MET A 93 31.43 -3.37 2.38
CA MET A 93 30.98 -3.25 3.76
C MET A 93 31.13 -4.59 4.51
N PRO A 94 31.45 -4.56 5.81
CA PRO A 94 31.36 -5.75 6.66
C PRO A 94 29.94 -6.31 6.66
N SER A 95 29.78 -7.63 6.68
CA SER A 95 28.50 -8.33 6.55
C SER A 95 27.42 -7.85 7.54
N GLY A 96 27.82 -7.56 8.79
CA GLY A 96 26.87 -7.04 9.81
C GLY A 96 26.36 -5.64 9.49
N ALA A 97 27.28 -4.73 9.11
CA ALA A 97 26.94 -3.36 8.72
C ALA A 97 26.07 -3.33 7.44
N PHE A 98 26.40 -4.17 6.46
CA PHE A 98 25.61 -4.30 5.23
C PHE A 98 24.18 -4.76 5.52
N ARG A 99 23.99 -5.78 6.38
CA ARG A 99 22.66 -6.26 6.76
C ARG A 99 21.83 -5.18 7.45
N ALA A 100 22.41 -4.48 8.43
CA ALA A 100 21.74 -3.39 9.14
C ALA A 100 21.33 -2.26 8.18
N PHE A 101 22.27 -1.81 7.35
CA PHE A 101 22.04 -0.78 6.34
C PHE A 101 20.92 -1.17 5.37
N THR A 102 21.01 -2.37 4.79
CA THR A 102 20.00 -2.87 3.84
C THR A 102 18.62 -2.97 4.48
N SER A 103 18.52 -3.39 5.75
CA SER A 103 17.23 -3.46 6.46
C SER A 103 16.60 -2.08 6.61
N VAL A 104 17.36 -1.06 6.99
CA VAL A 104 16.88 0.32 7.11
C VAL A 104 16.41 0.85 5.74
N VAL A 105 17.25 0.70 4.72
CA VAL A 105 16.94 1.19 3.37
C VAL A 105 15.70 0.50 2.80
N ARG A 106 15.52 -0.80 3.00
CA ARG A 106 14.33 -1.54 2.58
C ARG A 106 13.09 -1.12 3.38
N GLY A 107 13.24 -0.83 4.67
CA GLY A 107 12.16 -0.25 5.48
C GLY A 107 11.67 1.10 4.94
N VAL A 108 12.60 2.02 4.67
CA VAL A 108 12.28 3.32 4.06
C VAL A 108 11.66 3.15 2.67
N ASN A 109 12.20 2.24 1.85
CA ASN A 109 11.65 1.94 0.54
C ASN A 109 10.20 1.43 0.62
N ASN A 110 9.87 0.62 1.63
CA ASN A 110 8.50 0.12 1.83
C ASN A 110 7.54 1.27 2.19
N ALA A 111 7.97 2.22 3.04
CA ALA A 111 7.18 3.42 3.35
C ALA A 111 6.92 4.27 2.09
N ILE A 112 7.96 4.53 1.29
CA ILE A 112 7.83 5.23 -0.01
C ILE A 112 6.88 4.45 -0.94
N GLY A 113 6.98 3.11 -0.93
CA GLY A 113 6.10 2.23 -1.68
C GLY A 113 4.63 2.43 -1.32
N GLY A 114 4.30 2.44 -0.04
CA GLY A 114 2.96 2.70 0.45
C GLY A 114 2.42 4.06 -0.01
N ILE A 115 3.21 5.12 0.16
CA ILE A 115 2.84 6.48 -0.28
C ILE A 115 2.57 6.50 -1.80
N SER A 116 3.45 5.90 -2.60
CA SER A 116 3.28 5.88 -4.06
C SER A 116 2.04 5.08 -4.49
N PHE A 117 1.71 3.98 -3.82
CA PHE A 117 0.48 3.24 -4.09
C PHE A 117 -0.77 4.08 -3.79
N VAL A 118 -0.83 4.70 -2.60
CA VAL A 118 -1.97 5.54 -2.21
C VAL A 118 -2.14 6.72 -3.18
N THR A 119 -1.04 7.31 -3.64
CA THR A 119 -1.07 8.39 -4.64
C THR A 119 -1.68 7.90 -5.95
N ILE A 120 -1.23 6.75 -6.47
CA ILE A 120 -1.79 6.14 -7.68
C ILE A 120 -3.28 5.84 -7.49
N ALA A 121 -3.66 5.20 -6.39
CA ALA A 121 -5.04 4.83 -6.13
C ALA A 121 -5.99 6.05 -6.02
N LYS A 122 -5.51 7.16 -5.47
CA LYS A 122 -6.23 8.44 -5.43
C LYS A 122 -6.36 9.08 -6.80
N LEU A 123 -5.28 9.12 -7.60
CA LEU A 123 -5.28 9.67 -8.96
C LEU A 123 -6.26 8.93 -9.87
N PHE A 124 -6.39 7.63 -9.70
CA PHE A 124 -7.36 6.81 -10.45
C PHE A 124 -8.77 6.77 -9.82
N GLY A 125 -9.00 7.51 -8.74
CA GLY A 125 -10.31 7.57 -8.07
C GLY A 125 -10.76 6.25 -7.44
N VAL A 126 -9.84 5.28 -7.28
CA VAL A 126 -10.12 3.96 -6.70
C VAL A 126 -10.20 4.05 -5.17
N GLN A 127 -9.43 4.95 -4.60
CA GLN A 127 -9.44 5.23 -3.17
C GLN A 127 -9.90 6.67 -2.94
N LYS A 128 -11.13 6.83 -2.47
CA LYS A 128 -11.63 8.14 -2.03
C LYS A 128 -10.97 8.48 -0.70
N SER A 129 -10.51 9.71 -0.54
CA SER A 129 -10.13 10.21 0.80
C SER A 129 -11.38 10.17 1.66
N ALA A 130 -11.30 9.55 2.85
CA ALA A 130 -12.38 9.67 3.81
C ALA A 130 -12.61 11.17 4.06
N GLU A 131 -13.81 11.67 3.80
CA GLU A 131 -14.20 12.94 4.40
C GLU A 131 -14.05 12.77 5.92
N PRO A 132 -13.45 13.74 6.63
CA PRO A 132 -13.39 13.68 8.07
C PRO A 132 -14.82 13.45 8.57
N ALA A 133 -15.02 12.34 9.31
CA ALA A 133 -16.31 12.04 9.88
C ALA A 133 -16.81 13.30 10.58
N PRO A 134 -18.08 13.73 10.35
CA PRO A 134 -18.60 14.91 11.02
C PRO A 134 -18.38 14.71 12.51
N VAL A 135 -17.62 15.62 13.12
CA VAL A 135 -17.36 15.60 14.56
C VAL A 135 -18.73 15.49 15.23
N PRO A 136 -18.98 14.46 16.09
CA PRO A 136 -20.27 14.37 16.74
C PRO A 136 -20.50 15.68 17.47
N VAL A 137 -21.48 16.44 17.01
CA VAL A 137 -21.90 17.66 17.69
C VAL A 137 -22.47 17.17 19.02
N VAL A 138 -21.67 17.25 20.06
CA VAL A 138 -22.09 16.96 21.43
C VAL A 138 -23.14 18.03 21.77
N ASP A 139 -24.42 17.67 21.62
CA ASP A 139 -25.51 18.54 22.00
C ASP A 139 -25.37 18.85 23.50
N PRO A 140 -25.12 20.12 23.89
CA PRO A 140 -24.88 20.48 25.29
C PRO A 140 -26.10 20.19 26.18
N LYS A 141 -27.27 19.93 25.60
CA LYS A 141 -28.50 19.61 26.35
C LYS A 141 -28.53 18.19 26.92
N ASN A 142 -27.70 17.27 26.45
CA ASN A 142 -27.69 15.89 26.95
C ASN A 142 -26.79 15.63 28.17
N LYS A 143 -25.97 16.63 28.58
CA LYS A 143 -25.16 16.56 29.80
C LYS A 143 -25.96 16.62 31.11
N LYS A 144 -27.21 17.04 31.09
CA LYS A 144 -28.02 17.21 32.31
C LYS A 144 -28.86 16.00 32.72
N LYS A 145 -28.96 14.94 31.89
CA LYS A 145 -29.77 13.76 32.26
C LYS A 145 -28.99 12.62 32.92
N GLY A 146 -27.64 12.67 32.93
CA GLY A 146 -26.80 11.63 33.57
C GLY A 146 -26.45 11.84 35.04
N ALA A 147 -26.68 13.04 35.60
CA ALA A 147 -26.25 13.38 36.96
C ALA A 147 -27.33 13.19 38.04
N GLY A 148 -28.52 12.68 37.69
CA GLY A 148 -29.68 12.62 38.58
C GLY A 148 -30.08 11.25 39.14
N LYS A 149 -29.26 10.20 39.02
CA LYS A 149 -29.61 8.86 39.52
C LYS A 149 -28.50 8.13 40.26
N LYS A 150 -27.91 8.81 41.29
CA LYS A 150 -27.20 8.14 42.38
C LYS A 150 -27.59 8.80 43.68
N GLY A 151 -28.60 8.28 44.33
CA GLY A 151 -29.05 8.70 45.65
C GLY A 151 -30.43 8.17 45.94
N LYS A 152 -30.55 6.90 46.25
CA LYS A 152 -31.42 6.33 47.29
C LYS A 152 -31.10 4.86 47.41
#